data_08470411a460e7732df7f6ec53de01e0
#
_entry.id   08470411a460e7732df7f6ec53de01e0
#
_cell.length_a   1.000
_cell.length_b   1.000
_cell.length_c   1.000
_cell.angle_alpha   90.00
_cell.angle_beta   90.00
_cell.angle_gamma   90.00
#
_symmetry.space_group_name_H-M   'P 1'
#
loop_
_entity.id
_entity.type
_entity.pdbx_description
1 polymer ?
#
loop_
_entity_poly.entity_id
_entity_poly.type
_entity_poly.pdbx_seq_one_letter_code
_entity_poly.pdbx_strand_id
1 'polypeptide(L)'
;MHFYLNAMNSGKYIFYQIIEFINRYEFNKCVKRYNGDLGVRDLNCWNLFLQLIFGQLTARNSLRNICLCLESHSNKLYHLGIKQSVNVSSLSRALEKRDWRIFADFGEYLIKKVRPLYIDEPIKKVNILSNIYALDSTTISVSINLLSWAVGKYSRGSVKVHTLLDLRGNIPTFIHITDGKYHDSNMLDVILPVKNDIYVMDKAYIDLKALYRIHSLEAFFITRAKKNIKYQLVESNFNIDEAIGLRYDRVIQMLEYKSKLLYPEKLRLIGYYDTEKKMNYLNF
;
A
#
# COMPACT_ATOMS: atom_id res chain seq x y z
N MET A 1 22.81 -19.52 14.60
CA MET A 1 21.40 -19.73 14.25
C MET A 1 21.17 -20.09 12.76
N HIS A 2 22.17 -19.97 11.87
CA HIS A 2 22.04 -20.27 10.43
C HIS A 2 22.09 -21.78 10.07
N PHE A 3 22.69 -22.63 10.89
CA PHE A 3 22.86 -24.07 10.58
C PHE A 3 21.60 -24.93 10.78
N TYR A 4 20.66 -24.53 11.64
CA TYR A 4 19.42 -25.29 11.86
C TYR A 4 18.34 -25.10 10.79
N LEU A 5 18.37 -23.99 10.05
CA LEU A 5 17.39 -23.70 8.99
C LEU A 5 17.58 -24.60 7.75
N ASN A 6 18.81 -25.00 7.43
CA ASN A 6 19.11 -25.81 6.24
C ASN A 6 18.63 -27.26 6.35
N ALA A 7 18.61 -27.85 7.56
CA ALA A 7 18.15 -29.24 7.75
C ALA A 7 16.63 -29.36 7.79
N MET A 8 15.90 -28.35 8.28
CA MET A 8 14.44 -28.34 8.40
C MET A 8 13.71 -28.23 7.05
N ASN A 9 14.35 -27.68 6.03
CA ASN A 9 13.72 -27.36 4.74
C ASN A 9 14.12 -28.31 3.61
N SER A 10 14.93 -29.33 3.89
CA SER A 10 15.33 -30.33 2.90
C SER A 10 14.12 -31.09 2.37
N GLY A 11 13.94 -31.07 1.04
CA GLY A 11 12.82 -31.77 0.37
C GLY A 11 11.48 -31.01 0.34
N LYS A 12 11.36 -29.84 0.98
CA LYS A 12 10.14 -29.03 0.93
C LYS A 12 10.18 -28.02 -0.23
N TYR A 13 9.06 -27.85 -0.93
CA TYR A 13 8.92 -26.81 -1.94
C TYR A 13 8.98 -25.41 -1.30
N ILE A 14 9.56 -24.43 -2.00
CA ILE A 14 9.68 -23.05 -1.54
C ILE A 14 8.32 -22.48 -1.11
N PHE A 15 7.27 -22.70 -1.90
CA PHE A 15 5.93 -22.25 -1.56
C PHE A 15 5.46 -22.78 -0.18
N TYR A 16 5.67 -24.07 0.09
CA TYR A 16 5.29 -24.66 1.37
C TYR A 16 6.09 -24.03 2.53
N GLN A 17 7.39 -23.80 2.33
CA GLN A 17 8.23 -23.13 3.33
C GLN A 17 7.72 -21.73 3.66
N ILE A 18 7.26 -20.96 2.66
CA ILE A 18 6.65 -19.65 2.88
C ILE A 18 5.36 -19.78 3.68
N ILE A 19 4.51 -20.74 3.35
CA ILE A 19 3.23 -20.96 4.02
C ILE A 19 3.39 -21.43 5.47
N GLU A 20 4.47 -22.10 5.83
CA GLU A 20 4.76 -22.49 7.22
C GLU A 20 4.94 -21.29 8.18
N PHE A 21 5.34 -20.13 7.67
CA PHE A 21 5.38 -18.89 8.46
C PHE A 21 4.00 -18.29 8.73
N ILE A 22 2.97 -18.73 8.00
CA ILE A 22 1.61 -18.20 8.12
C ILE A 22 0.87 -18.93 9.24
N ASN A 23 0.45 -18.19 10.26
CA ASN A 23 -0.27 -18.76 11.39
C ASN A 23 -1.71 -19.12 10.99
N ARG A 24 -1.92 -20.40 10.65
CA ARG A 24 -3.22 -20.94 10.27
C ARG A 24 -4.28 -20.82 11.37
N TYR A 25 -3.88 -20.86 12.64
CA TYR A 25 -4.80 -20.71 13.76
C TYR A 25 -5.44 -19.31 13.78
N GLU A 26 -4.64 -18.28 13.59
CA GLU A 26 -5.12 -16.90 13.52
C GLU A 26 -5.97 -16.65 12.26
N PHE A 27 -5.60 -17.23 11.13
CA PHE A 27 -6.46 -17.22 9.94
C PHE A 27 -7.82 -17.84 10.23
N ASN A 28 -7.85 -18.99 10.87
CA ASN A 28 -9.09 -19.69 11.21
C ASN A 28 -9.97 -18.90 12.19
N LYS A 29 -9.40 -18.05 13.06
CA LYS A 29 -10.19 -17.11 13.88
C LYS A 29 -10.96 -16.13 13.01
N CYS A 30 -10.30 -15.56 11.99
CA CYS A 30 -10.95 -14.66 11.04
C CYS A 30 -12.07 -15.41 10.26
N VAL A 31 -11.81 -16.63 9.81
CA VAL A 31 -12.82 -17.46 9.13
C VAL A 31 -14.04 -17.70 10.02
N LYS A 32 -13.83 -18.06 11.29
CA LYS A 32 -14.92 -18.29 12.25
C LYS A 32 -15.72 -17.01 12.53
N ARG A 33 -15.07 -15.87 12.67
CA ARG A 33 -15.71 -14.57 12.92
C ARG A 33 -16.77 -14.23 11.88
N TYR A 34 -16.52 -14.56 10.63
CA TYR A 34 -17.38 -14.24 9.50
C TYR A 34 -18.10 -15.47 8.91
N ASN A 35 -18.10 -16.59 9.61
CA ASN A 35 -18.73 -17.84 9.16
C ASN A 35 -18.27 -18.26 7.75
N GLY A 36 -17.01 -18.00 7.38
CA GLY A 36 -16.52 -18.15 6.02
C GLY A 36 -16.61 -19.53 5.42
N ASP A 37 -16.57 -20.57 6.25
CA ASP A 37 -16.65 -21.98 5.82
C ASP A 37 -18.02 -22.63 6.11
N LEU A 38 -19.02 -21.83 6.50
CA LEU A 38 -20.37 -22.37 6.75
C LEU A 38 -20.96 -22.96 5.46
N GLY A 39 -21.33 -24.23 5.48
CA GLY A 39 -21.90 -24.94 4.32
C GLY A 39 -20.91 -25.22 3.19
N VAL A 40 -19.61 -25.02 3.42
CA VAL A 40 -18.57 -25.29 2.42
C VAL A 40 -18.13 -26.76 2.45
N ARG A 41 -18.18 -27.42 1.28
CA ARG A 41 -17.77 -28.85 1.14
C ARG A 41 -16.31 -28.98 0.72
N ASP A 42 -15.93 -28.36 -0.39
CA ASP A 42 -14.64 -28.64 -1.04
C ASP A 42 -13.60 -27.55 -0.90
N LEU A 43 -13.95 -26.31 -1.28
CA LEU A 43 -13.01 -25.17 -1.28
C LEU A 43 -13.24 -24.29 -0.05
N ASN A 44 -12.62 -24.64 1.07
CA ASN A 44 -12.64 -23.83 2.29
C ASN A 44 -11.77 -22.56 2.14
N CYS A 45 -11.95 -21.60 3.05
CA CYS A 45 -11.24 -20.31 3.03
C CYS A 45 -9.72 -20.46 3.04
N TRP A 46 -9.19 -21.47 3.76
CA TRP A 46 -7.75 -21.71 3.77
C TRP A 46 -7.23 -22.15 2.40
N ASN A 47 -7.88 -23.12 1.75
CA ASN A 47 -7.48 -23.56 0.42
C ASN A 47 -7.68 -22.46 -0.63
N LEU A 48 -8.73 -21.64 -0.50
CA LEU A 48 -8.91 -20.45 -1.33
C LEU A 48 -7.73 -19.48 -1.17
N PHE A 49 -7.35 -19.17 0.07
CA PHE A 49 -6.22 -18.31 0.39
C PHE A 49 -4.91 -18.83 -0.20
N LEU A 50 -4.61 -20.13 -0.04
CA LEU A 50 -3.41 -20.74 -0.60
C LEU A 50 -3.34 -20.64 -2.13
N GLN A 51 -4.46 -20.87 -2.82
CA GLN A 51 -4.51 -20.77 -4.28
C GLN A 51 -4.30 -19.34 -4.78
N LEU A 52 -4.84 -18.35 -4.05
CA LEU A 52 -4.62 -16.93 -4.37
C LEU A 52 -3.17 -16.51 -4.13
N ILE A 53 -2.58 -16.89 -3.01
CA ILE A 53 -1.15 -16.62 -2.73
C ILE A 53 -0.25 -17.30 -3.76
N PHE A 54 -0.55 -18.56 -4.10
CA PHE A 54 0.18 -19.25 -5.16
C PHE A 54 0.11 -18.47 -6.48
N GLY A 55 -1.07 -17.98 -6.84
CA GLY A 55 -1.26 -17.14 -8.02
C GLY A 55 -0.41 -15.88 -7.99
N GLN A 56 -0.38 -15.17 -6.86
CA GLN A 56 0.42 -13.96 -6.68
C GLN A 56 1.92 -14.24 -6.75
N LEU A 57 2.40 -15.21 -5.99
CA LEU A 57 3.83 -15.54 -5.93
C LEU A 57 4.39 -16.11 -7.24
N THR A 58 3.51 -16.71 -8.06
CA THR A 58 3.90 -17.25 -9.38
C THR A 58 3.50 -16.33 -10.55
N ALA A 59 3.13 -15.07 -10.25
CA ALA A 59 2.76 -14.04 -11.23
C ALA A 59 1.67 -14.51 -12.23
N ARG A 60 0.61 -15.16 -11.74
CA ARG A 60 -0.53 -15.58 -12.58
C ARG A 60 -1.52 -14.44 -12.76
N ASN A 61 -1.80 -14.08 -13.99
CA ASN A 61 -2.60 -12.90 -14.34
C ASN A 61 -4.12 -13.15 -14.33
N SER A 62 -4.57 -14.37 -14.12
CA SER A 62 -6.01 -14.70 -14.11
C SER A 62 -6.32 -15.97 -13.29
N LEU A 63 -7.56 -16.07 -12.83
CA LEU A 63 -8.04 -17.28 -12.14
C LEU A 63 -7.87 -18.53 -13.01
N ARG A 64 -8.07 -18.41 -14.33
CA ARG A 64 -7.86 -19.52 -15.27
C ARG A 64 -6.41 -19.99 -15.26
N ASN A 65 -5.44 -19.04 -15.28
CA ASN A 65 -4.02 -19.38 -15.24
C ASN A 65 -3.62 -20.02 -13.91
N ILE A 66 -4.23 -19.59 -12.79
CA ILE A 66 -4.02 -20.24 -11.48
C ILE A 66 -4.50 -21.69 -11.55
N CYS A 67 -5.75 -21.92 -11.97
CA CYS A 67 -6.33 -23.26 -12.05
C CYS A 67 -5.53 -24.18 -12.98
N LEU A 68 -5.20 -23.75 -14.20
CA LEU A 68 -4.40 -24.52 -15.15
C LEU A 68 -3.02 -24.89 -14.60
N CYS A 69 -2.35 -23.93 -13.93
CA CYS A 69 -1.05 -24.20 -13.33
C CYS A 69 -1.14 -25.22 -12.19
N LEU A 70 -2.15 -25.11 -11.33
CA LEU A 70 -2.36 -26.08 -10.25
C LEU A 70 -2.76 -27.45 -10.78
N GLU A 71 -3.57 -27.52 -11.82
CA GLU A 71 -3.99 -28.77 -12.47
C GLU A 71 -2.79 -29.49 -13.11
N SER A 72 -1.94 -28.77 -13.83
CA SER A 72 -0.73 -29.35 -14.46
C SER A 72 0.28 -29.90 -13.43
N HIS A 73 0.16 -29.49 -12.16
CA HIS A 73 0.99 -29.95 -11.04
C HIS A 73 0.18 -30.71 -9.99
N SER A 74 -0.90 -31.36 -10.40
CA SER A 74 -1.84 -32.06 -9.48
C SER A 74 -1.16 -33.03 -8.51
N ASN A 75 -0.12 -33.74 -8.97
CA ASN A 75 0.71 -34.62 -8.14
C ASN A 75 1.56 -33.93 -7.08
N LYS A 76 1.70 -32.61 -7.15
CA LYS A 76 2.51 -31.81 -6.22
C LYS A 76 1.67 -30.99 -5.24
N LEU A 77 0.35 -30.91 -5.41
CA LEU A 77 -0.54 -30.09 -4.60
C LEU A 77 -0.44 -30.37 -3.11
N TYR A 78 -0.35 -31.65 -2.75
CA TYR A 78 -0.17 -32.06 -1.35
C TYR A 78 1.08 -31.41 -0.73
N HIS A 79 2.18 -31.38 -1.45
CA HIS A 79 3.42 -30.77 -1.00
C HIS A 79 3.36 -29.23 -0.97
N LEU A 80 2.37 -28.63 -1.62
CA LEU A 80 2.08 -27.19 -1.55
C LEU A 80 1.10 -26.85 -0.42
N GLY A 81 0.60 -27.85 0.31
CA GLY A 81 -0.45 -27.67 1.32
C GLY A 81 -1.85 -27.43 0.72
N ILE A 82 -2.00 -27.58 -0.60
CA ILE A 82 -3.25 -27.40 -1.33
C ILE A 82 -3.95 -28.76 -1.43
N LYS A 83 -5.18 -28.86 -0.91
CA LYS A 83 -5.91 -30.12 -0.85
C LYS A 83 -6.20 -30.70 -2.24
N GLN A 84 -6.68 -29.85 -3.15
CA GLN A 84 -6.99 -30.22 -4.53
C GLN A 84 -7.05 -28.98 -5.44
N SER A 85 -6.85 -29.18 -6.74
CA SER A 85 -7.15 -28.16 -7.74
C SER A 85 -8.67 -28.02 -7.87
N VAL A 86 -9.10 -26.81 -8.25
CA VAL A 86 -10.50 -26.52 -8.51
C VAL A 86 -10.65 -25.91 -9.89
N ASN A 87 -11.82 -26.07 -10.49
CA ASN A 87 -12.10 -25.39 -11.73
C ASN A 87 -12.33 -23.88 -11.52
N VAL A 88 -12.21 -23.14 -12.61
CA VAL A 88 -12.33 -21.67 -12.60
C VAL A 88 -13.66 -21.19 -12.01
N SER A 89 -14.76 -21.87 -12.35
CA SER A 89 -16.11 -21.52 -11.87
C SER A 89 -16.23 -21.69 -10.35
N SER A 90 -15.62 -22.74 -9.78
CA SER A 90 -15.62 -22.96 -8.34
C SER A 90 -14.77 -21.94 -7.61
N LEU A 91 -13.59 -21.58 -8.15
CA LEU A 91 -12.73 -20.56 -7.61
C LEU A 91 -13.40 -19.18 -7.65
N SER A 92 -14.01 -18.81 -8.78
CA SER A 92 -14.76 -17.56 -8.95
C SER A 92 -15.93 -17.44 -7.97
N ARG A 93 -16.76 -18.47 -7.87
CA ARG A 93 -17.89 -18.50 -6.91
C ARG A 93 -17.43 -18.44 -5.46
N ALA A 94 -16.31 -19.04 -5.13
CA ALA A 94 -15.75 -18.95 -3.80
C ALA A 94 -15.32 -17.51 -3.47
N LEU A 95 -14.66 -16.81 -4.39
CA LEU A 95 -14.29 -15.40 -4.25
C LEU A 95 -15.50 -14.48 -4.09
N GLU A 96 -16.57 -14.72 -4.84
CA GLU A 96 -17.81 -13.95 -4.77
C GLU A 96 -18.53 -14.14 -3.43
N LYS A 97 -18.58 -15.38 -2.91
CA LYS A 97 -19.36 -15.72 -1.72
C LYS A 97 -18.62 -15.54 -0.40
N ARG A 98 -17.29 -15.55 -0.39
CA ARG A 98 -16.52 -15.41 0.84
C ARG A 98 -16.48 -13.95 1.28
N ASP A 99 -16.68 -13.75 2.58
CA ASP A 99 -16.56 -12.44 3.16
C ASP A 99 -15.10 -11.96 3.05
N TRP A 100 -14.91 -10.85 2.35
CA TRP A 100 -13.58 -10.25 2.14
C TRP A 100 -12.89 -9.84 3.44
N ARG A 101 -13.66 -9.54 4.49
CA ARG A 101 -13.15 -9.14 5.81
C ARG A 101 -12.27 -10.23 6.45
N ILE A 102 -12.49 -11.50 6.10
CA ILE A 102 -11.62 -12.61 6.53
C ILE A 102 -10.16 -12.33 6.15
N PHE A 103 -9.97 -11.93 4.89
CA PHE A 103 -8.64 -11.69 4.34
C PHE A 103 -8.08 -10.34 4.80
N ALA A 104 -8.91 -9.33 4.96
CA ALA A 104 -8.54 -8.02 5.46
C ALA A 104 -8.05 -8.10 6.92
N ASP A 105 -8.83 -8.68 7.82
CA ASP A 105 -8.47 -8.86 9.24
C ASP A 105 -7.18 -9.68 9.39
N PHE A 106 -7.04 -10.71 8.55
CA PHE A 106 -5.82 -11.51 8.57
C PHE A 106 -4.61 -10.76 8.03
N GLY A 107 -4.80 -9.92 7.00
CA GLY A 107 -3.77 -9.01 6.49
C GLY A 107 -3.30 -8.04 7.57
N GLU A 108 -4.23 -7.42 8.30
CA GLU A 108 -3.89 -6.56 9.44
C GLU A 108 -3.12 -7.31 10.54
N TYR A 109 -3.50 -8.53 10.83
CA TYR A 109 -2.77 -9.37 11.79
C TYR A 109 -1.32 -9.60 11.33
N LEU A 110 -1.11 -9.92 10.05
CA LEU A 110 0.23 -10.11 9.49
C LEU A 110 1.06 -8.82 9.54
N ILE A 111 0.48 -7.68 9.19
CA ILE A 111 1.12 -6.37 9.28
C ILE A 111 1.59 -6.11 10.72
N LYS A 112 0.71 -6.30 11.71
CA LYS A 112 1.03 -6.13 13.13
C LYS A 112 2.15 -7.05 13.61
N LYS A 113 2.26 -8.24 13.05
CA LYS A 113 3.32 -9.21 13.38
C LYS A 113 4.65 -8.90 12.73
N VAL A 114 4.63 -8.43 11.49
CA VAL A 114 5.85 -8.24 10.70
C VAL A 114 6.49 -6.88 10.99
N ARG A 115 5.70 -5.82 11.18
CA ARG A 115 6.19 -4.46 11.43
C ARG A 115 7.27 -4.36 12.51
N PRO A 116 7.12 -4.96 13.71
CA PRO A 116 8.14 -4.88 14.76
C PRO A 116 9.50 -5.48 14.35
N LEU A 117 9.54 -6.38 13.38
CA LEU A 117 10.78 -7.00 12.92
C LEU A 117 11.68 -6.02 12.14
N TYR A 118 11.11 -4.91 11.66
CA TYR A 118 11.78 -3.91 10.84
C TYR A 118 11.94 -2.56 11.54
N ILE A 119 11.56 -2.46 12.82
CA ILE A 119 11.54 -1.18 13.54
C ILE A 119 12.94 -0.55 13.66
N ASP A 120 13.96 -1.38 13.78
CA ASP A 120 15.35 -0.97 13.92
C ASP A 120 16.11 -0.96 12.57
N GLU A 121 15.45 -1.33 11.46
CA GLU A 121 16.11 -1.29 10.17
C GLU A 121 16.24 0.14 9.65
N PRO A 122 17.44 0.54 9.21
CA PRO A 122 17.62 1.87 8.63
C PRO A 122 16.87 1.97 7.31
N ILE A 123 16.23 3.11 7.08
CA ILE A 123 15.66 3.42 5.76
C ILE A 123 16.82 3.59 4.78
N LYS A 124 16.86 2.77 3.74
CA LYS A 124 17.95 2.78 2.76
C LYS A 124 18.22 4.19 2.23
N LYS A 125 19.47 4.62 2.29
CA LYS A 125 19.96 5.91 1.82
C LYS A 125 19.48 7.15 2.61
N VAL A 126 18.78 6.99 3.73
CA VAL A 126 18.29 8.13 4.52
C VAL A 126 18.65 7.88 5.97
N ASN A 127 19.42 8.79 6.56
CA ASN A 127 19.80 8.72 7.98
C ASN A 127 18.83 9.60 8.80
N ILE A 128 17.59 9.14 8.93
CA ILE A 128 16.53 9.81 9.70
C ILE A 128 15.94 8.83 10.70
N LEU A 129 15.79 9.26 11.95
CA LEU A 129 15.20 8.46 13.04
C LEU A 129 13.67 8.36 12.94
N SER A 130 13.04 9.35 12.35
CA SER A 130 11.58 9.40 12.16
C SER A 130 11.09 8.28 11.25
N ASN A 131 9.86 7.83 11.44
CA ASN A 131 9.22 6.94 10.47
C ASN A 131 8.89 7.72 9.21
N ILE A 132 9.07 7.11 8.06
CA ILE A 132 8.72 7.69 6.77
C ILE A 132 7.68 6.79 6.11
N TYR A 133 6.56 7.39 5.76
CA TYR A 133 5.46 6.71 5.07
C TYR A 133 5.29 7.27 3.67
N ALA A 134 5.11 6.40 2.69
CA ALA A 134 4.70 6.79 1.34
C ALA A 134 3.20 6.53 1.16
N LEU A 135 2.46 7.57 0.79
CA LEU A 135 1.04 7.48 0.46
C LEU A 135 0.85 7.54 -1.06
N ASP A 136 0.28 6.49 -1.61
CA ASP A 136 -0.03 6.42 -3.04
C ASP A 136 -1.35 5.68 -3.30
N SER A 137 -1.90 5.86 -4.50
CA SER A 137 -3.10 5.16 -4.94
C SER A 137 -2.88 4.46 -6.28
N THR A 138 -3.38 3.23 -6.36
CA THR A 138 -3.43 2.47 -7.61
C THR A 138 -4.86 2.36 -8.07
N THR A 139 -5.13 2.71 -9.34
CA THR A 139 -6.46 2.58 -9.94
C THR A 139 -6.55 1.26 -10.70
N ILE A 140 -7.55 0.45 -10.36
CA ILE A 140 -7.83 -0.83 -11.01
C ILE A 140 -9.13 -0.68 -11.80
N SER A 141 -9.06 -0.92 -13.11
CA SER A 141 -10.25 -0.93 -13.97
C SER A 141 -11.06 -2.20 -13.71
N VAL A 142 -12.36 -2.04 -13.50
CA VAL A 142 -13.29 -3.14 -13.26
C VAL A 142 -14.52 -2.99 -14.15
N SER A 143 -15.24 -4.09 -14.41
CA SER A 143 -16.52 -3.99 -15.09
C SER A 143 -17.58 -3.40 -14.15
N ILE A 144 -18.24 -2.34 -14.58
CA ILE A 144 -19.32 -1.69 -13.79
C ILE A 144 -20.49 -2.65 -13.54
N ASN A 145 -20.68 -3.63 -14.43
CA ASN A 145 -21.72 -4.65 -14.25
C ASN A 145 -21.41 -5.63 -13.11
N LEU A 146 -20.12 -5.75 -12.73
CA LEU A 146 -19.71 -6.60 -11.62
C LEU A 146 -19.73 -5.86 -10.28
N LEU A 147 -19.43 -4.57 -10.30
CA LEU A 147 -19.34 -3.73 -9.11
C LEU A 147 -20.07 -2.40 -9.34
N SER A 148 -21.36 -2.38 -9.09
CA SER A 148 -22.22 -1.20 -9.32
C SER A 148 -21.78 0.05 -8.54
N TRP A 149 -21.13 -0.12 -7.40
CA TRP A 149 -20.59 0.97 -6.58
C TRP A 149 -19.23 1.51 -7.08
N ALA A 150 -18.51 0.73 -7.89
CA ALA A 150 -17.17 1.07 -8.36
C ALA A 150 -17.22 2.03 -9.57
N VAL A 151 -17.83 3.19 -9.38
CA VAL A 151 -17.99 4.18 -10.44
C VAL A 151 -16.68 4.90 -10.70
N GLY A 152 -16.16 4.77 -11.92
CA GLY A 152 -14.97 5.47 -12.38
C GLY A 152 -15.28 6.71 -13.23
N LYS A 153 -14.24 7.36 -13.75
CA LYS A 153 -14.38 8.45 -14.71
C LYS A 153 -14.97 7.92 -16.03
N TYR A 154 -15.77 8.76 -16.70
CA TYR A 154 -16.38 8.44 -17.99
C TYR A 154 -17.25 7.18 -18.00
N SER A 155 -18.00 6.92 -16.91
CA SER A 155 -18.91 5.76 -16.77
C SER A 155 -18.22 4.40 -16.88
N ARG A 156 -16.90 4.34 -16.77
CA ARG A 156 -16.14 3.09 -16.64
C ARG A 156 -16.04 2.70 -15.17
N GLY A 157 -16.18 1.40 -14.88
CA GLY A 157 -15.96 0.90 -13.54
C GLY A 157 -14.48 0.98 -13.16
N SER A 158 -14.19 1.52 -12.00
CA SER A 158 -12.84 1.46 -11.42
C SER A 158 -12.89 1.57 -9.90
N VAL A 159 -11.93 0.92 -9.27
CA VAL A 159 -11.65 1.05 -7.84
C VAL A 159 -10.28 1.66 -7.64
N LYS A 160 -10.11 2.44 -6.57
CA LYS A 160 -8.80 2.91 -6.11
C LYS A 160 -8.41 2.17 -4.86
N VAL A 161 -7.18 1.72 -4.82
CA VAL A 161 -6.53 1.14 -3.64
C VAL A 161 -5.53 2.16 -3.14
N HIS A 162 -5.84 2.81 -2.03
CA HIS A 162 -4.95 3.74 -1.35
C HIS A 162 -4.09 2.95 -0.36
N THR A 163 -2.79 3.14 -0.43
CA THR A 163 -1.84 2.42 0.42
C THR A 163 -0.93 3.41 1.13
N LEU A 164 -0.84 3.29 2.44
CA LEU A 164 0.19 3.94 3.25
C LEU A 164 1.28 2.90 3.53
N LEU A 165 2.44 3.09 2.92
CA LEU A 165 3.58 2.17 2.99
C LEU A 165 4.60 2.70 4.00
N ASP A 166 4.95 1.90 5.01
CA ASP A 166 6.10 2.17 5.87
C ASP A 166 7.38 1.85 5.08
N LEU A 167 8.24 2.84 4.88
CA LEU A 167 9.48 2.67 4.11
C LEU A 167 10.55 1.87 4.86
N ARG A 168 10.37 1.62 6.16
CA ARG A 168 11.11 0.59 6.88
C ARG A 168 10.51 -0.77 6.54
N GLY A 169 11.24 -1.60 5.85
CA GLY A 169 10.78 -2.92 5.44
C GLY A 169 9.75 -2.94 4.30
N ASN A 170 9.32 -1.78 3.77
CA ASN A 170 8.32 -1.66 2.70
C ASN A 170 7.00 -2.39 3.01
N ILE A 171 6.47 -2.17 4.21
CA ILE A 171 5.27 -2.85 4.70
C ILE A 171 4.07 -1.91 4.59
N PRO A 172 2.96 -2.30 3.94
CA PRO A 172 1.74 -1.51 3.98
C PRO A 172 1.20 -1.46 5.42
N THR A 173 0.96 -0.25 5.92
CA THR A 173 0.40 -0.04 7.26
C THR A 173 -1.07 0.26 7.24
N PHE A 174 -1.55 0.72 6.10
CA PHE A 174 -2.94 1.06 5.87
C PHE A 174 -3.30 0.82 4.40
N ILE A 175 -4.43 0.16 4.17
CA ILE A 175 -4.99 -0.09 2.84
C ILE A 175 -6.46 0.32 2.88
N HIS A 176 -6.87 1.20 1.98
CA HIS A 176 -8.25 1.63 1.86
C HIS A 176 -8.73 1.57 0.41
N ILE A 177 -9.91 1.01 0.20
CA ILE A 177 -10.47 0.81 -1.14
C ILE A 177 -11.66 1.73 -1.32
N THR A 178 -11.65 2.51 -2.40
CA THR A 178 -12.71 3.46 -2.76
C THR A 178 -13.14 3.27 -4.21
N ASP A 179 -14.21 3.92 -4.59
CA ASP A 179 -14.54 4.04 -6.01
C ASP A 179 -13.50 4.89 -6.76
N GLY A 180 -13.48 4.78 -8.08
CA GLY A 180 -12.51 5.47 -8.93
C GLY A 180 -12.69 6.98 -9.02
N LYS A 181 -13.82 7.54 -8.56
CA LYS A 181 -14.08 8.99 -8.53
C LYS A 181 -13.58 9.65 -7.25
N TYR A 182 -13.32 8.86 -6.21
CA TYR A 182 -12.84 9.39 -4.95
C TYR A 182 -11.54 10.19 -5.13
N HIS A 183 -11.51 11.41 -4.60
CA HIS A 183 -10.33 12.26 -4.69
C HIS A 183 -9.23 11.78 -3.74
N ASP A 184 -8.01 11.68 -4.24
CA ASP A 184 -6.86 11.19 -3.45
C ASP A 184 -6.64 12.06 -2.20
N SER A 185 -6.84 13.39 -2.30
CA SER A 185 -6.70 14.31 -1.17
C SER A 185 -7.63 14.00 0.01
N ASN A 186 -8.81 13.42 -0.23
CA ASN A 186 -9.73 13.05 0.84
C ASN A 186 -9.19 11.90 1.72
N MET A 187 -8.20 11.14 1.20
CA MET A 187 -7.53 10.12 2.01
C MET A 187 -6.76 10.71 3.20
N LEU A 188 -6.30 11.94 3.08
CA LEU A 188 -5.65 12.61 4.20
C LEU A 188 -6.58 12.79 5.41
N ASP A 189 -7.91 12.82 5.20
CA ASP A 189 -8.88 12.91 6.29
C ASP A 189 -9.08 11.59 7.04
N VAL A 190 -8.74 10.48 6.41
CA VAL A 190 -8.84 9.12 6.99
C VAL A 190 -7.57 8.75 7.76
N ILE A 191 -6.41 9.25 7.30
CA ILE A 191 -5.13 8.99 7.94
C ILE A 191 -5.00 9.86 9.19
N LEU A 192 -4.60 9.24 10.30
CA LEU A 192 -4.28 9.92 11.56
C LEU A 192 -2.77 10.16 11.62
N PRO A 193 -2.30 11.40 11.39
CA PRO A 193 -0.88 11.71 11.48
C PRO A 193 -0.34 11.51 12.90
N VAL A 194 0.87 10.99 13.01
CA VAL A 194 1.58 10.80 14.27
C VAL A 194 2.73 11.81 14.35
N LYS A 195 2.90 12.41 15.52
CA LYS A 195 3.97 13.38 15.80
C LYS A 195 5.33 12.84 15.38
N ASN A 196 6.14 13.67 14.74
CA ASN A 196 7.48 13.39 14.22
C ASN A 196 7.53 12.40 13.02
N ASP A 197 6.42 11.83 12.58
CA ASP A 197 6.40 11.01 11.38
C ASP A 197 6.39 11.87 10.11
N ILE A 198 6.95 11.34 9.03
CA ILE A 198 7.07 12.01 7.73
C ILE A 198 6.18 11.31 6.72
N TYR A 199 5.31 12.06 6.05
CA TYR A 199 4.38 11.54 5.03
C TYR A 199 4.79 12.04 3.66
N VAL A 200 5.24 11.14 2.79
CA VAL A 200 5.62 11.42 1.40
C VAL A 200 4.45 11.10 0.48
N MET A 201 4.03 12.03 -0.35
CA MET A 201 2.85 11.87 -1.21
C MET A 201 2.98 12.63 -2.53
N ASP A 202 2.22 12.21 -3.55
CA ASP A 202 2.17 12.94 -4.83
C ASP A 202 1.30 14.22 -4.69
N LYS A 203 1.48 15.13 -5.65
CA LYS A 203 0.72 16.40 -5.77
C LYS A 203 -0.80 16.22 -5.87
N ALA A 204 -1.30 15.03 -6.21
CA ALA A 204 -2.72 14.71 -6.22
C ALA A 204 -3.36 14.78 -4.82
N TYR A 205 -2.55 14.59 -3.78
CA TYR A 205 -2.96 14.67 -2.38
C TYR A 205 -2.95 16.08 -1.80
N ILE A 206 -2.55 17.12 -2.56
CA ILE A 206 -2.47 18.49 -2.04
C ILE A 206 -3.86 19.02 -1.72
N ASP A 207 -4.16 19.07 -0.44
CA ASP A 207 -5.22 19.83 0.19
C ASP A 207 -4.59 20.64 1.33
N LEU A 208 -4.61 21.98 1.25
CA LEU A 208 -3.92 22.85 2.20
C LEU A 208 -4.45 22.69 3.63
N LYS A 209 -5.77 22.46 3.79
CA LYS A 209 -6.36 22.24 5.12
C LYS A 209 -5.87 20.92 5.74
N ALA A 210 -5.83 19.86 4.94
CA ALA A 210 -5.33 18.57 5.40
C ALA A 210 -3.82 18.59 5.70
N LEU A 211 -3.04 19.29 4.87
CA LEU A 211 -1.59 19.51 5.11
C LEU A 211 -1.35 20.33 6.38
N TYR A 212 -2.18 21.35 6.64
CA TYR A 212 -2.09 22.14 7.88
C TYR A 212 -2.43 21.28 9.11
N ARG A 213 -3.38 20.34 9.00
CA ARG A 213 -3.66 19.39 10.07
C ARG A 213 -2.45 18.49 10.38
N ILE A 214 -1.74 18.01 9.36
CA ILE A 214 -0.49 17.24 9.55
C ILE A 214 0.51 18.09 10.32
N HIS A 215 0.74 19.33 9.89
CA HIS A 215 1.63 20.29 10.55
C HIS A 215 1.21 20.56 12.02
N SER A 216 -0.07 20.81 12.25
CA SER A 216 -0.59 21.11 13.60
C SER A 216 -0.46 19.94 14.58
N LEU A 217 -0.33 18.71 14.09
CA LEU A 217 -0.04 17.52 14.87
C LEU A 217 1.46 17.26 15.03
N GLU A 218 2.29 18.24 14.66
CA GLU A 218 3.76 18.14 14.70
C GLU A 218 4.31 16.96 13.87
N ALA A 219 3.61 16.59 12.82
CA ALA A 219 4.07 15.66 11.80
C ALA A 219 4.56 16.43 10.57
N PHE A 220 5.31 15.77 9.70
CA PHE A 220 5.90 16.36 8.53
C PHE A 220 5.30 15.76 7.25
N PHE A 221 5.33 16.54 6.18
CA PHE A 221 4.97 16.04 4.87
C PHE A 221 5.96 16.47 3.81
N ILE A 222 6.08 15.67 2.76
CA ILE A 222 6.86 15.96 1.56
C ILE A 222 5.95 15.70 0.36
N THR A 223 5.67 16.72 -0.43
CA THR A 223 4.85 16.60 -1.64
C THR A 223 5.33 17.50 -2.75
N ARG A 224 5.07 17.16 -3.99
CA ARG A 224 5.38 18.06 -5.11
C ARG A 224 4.42 19.23 -5.15
N ALA A 225 4.95 20.44 -5.24
CA ALA A 225 4.14 21.64 -5.38
C ALA A 225 3.39 21.67 -6.73
N LYS A 226 2.21 22.30 -6.77
CA LYS A 226 1.51 22.61 -8.02
C LYS A 226 2.23 23.75 -8.74
N LYS A 227 2.35 23.67 -10.08
CA LYS A 227 3.04 24.70 -10.88
C LYS A 227 2.46 26.13 -10.75
N ASN A 228 1.19 26.23 -10.45
CA ASN A 228 0.44 27.47 -10.37
C ASN A 228 0.29 28.01 -8.94
N ILE A 229 1.11 27.53 -8.00
CA ILE A 229 1.04 27.99 -6.63
C ILE A 229 1.51 29.45 -6.53
N LYS A 230 0.73 30.29 -5.85
CA LYS A 230 1.06 31.69 -5.58
C LYS A 230 1.53 31.82 -4.15
N TYR A 231 2.75 32.31 -3.99
CA TYR A 231 3.37 32.47 -2.67
C TYR A 231 4.16 33.76 -2.57
N GLN A 232 4.35 34.24 -1.36
CA GLN A 232 5.30 35.27 -1.01
C GLN A 232 6.56 34.61 -0.49
N LEU A 233 7.71 35.06 -1.00
CA LEU A 233 9.01 34.66 -0.47
C LEU A 233 9.23 35.33 0.89
N VAL A 234 9.57 34.54 1.89
CA VAL A 234 9.89 35.03 3.24
C VAL A 234 11.40 35.02 3.45
N GLU A 235 12.04 33.89 3.09
CA GLU A 235 13.48 33.71 3.30
C GLU A 235 14.05 32.81 2.20
N SER A 236 15.32 33.03 1.85
CA SER A 236 16.08 32.15 0.93
C SER A 236 17.36 31.71 1.60
N ASN A 237 17.61 30.41 1.59
CA ASN A 237 18.88 29.84 1.94
C ASN A 237 19.79 29.84 0.71
N PHE A 238 20.90 30.59 0.76
CA PHE A 238 21.86 30.66 -0.34
C PHE A 238 22.99 29.63 -0.24
N ASN A 239 23.13 28.98 0.91
CA ASN A 239 24.10 27.90 1.09
C ASN A 239 23.49 26.57 0.63
N ILE A 240 23.43 26.38 -0.69
CA ILE A 240 22.87 25.19 -1.35
C ILE A 240 23.95 24.41 -2.07
N ASP A 241 23.83 23.10 -2.07
CA ASP A 241 24.71 22.22 -2.83
C ASP A 241 24.10 21.94 -4.21
N GLU A 242 24.58 22.67 -5.20
CA GLU A 242 24.14 22.51 -6.59
C GLU A 242 24.60 21.18 -7.21
N ALA A 243 25.66 20.57 -6.68
CA ALA A 243 26.21 19.32 -7.21
C ALA A 243 25.25 18.14 -7.03
N ILE A 244 24.47 18.15 -5.95
CA ILE A 244 23.43 17.14 -5.72
C ILE A 244 22.12 17.44 -6.46
N GLY A 245 22.06 18.51 -7.26
CA GLY A 245 20.87 18.91 -8.00
C GLY A 245 19.97 19.92 -7.29
N LEU A 246 20.32 20.41 -6.09
CA LEU A 246 19.58 21.42 -5.38
C LEU A 246 19.66 22.76 -6.13
N ARG A 247 18.53 23.44 -6.38
CA ARG A 247 18.45 24.70 -7.13
C ARG A 247 18.11 25.89 -6.25
N TYR A 248 17.24 25.67 -5.28
CA TYR A 248 16.93 26.64 -4.23
C TYR A 248 16.26 25.97 -3.05
N ASP A 249 16.41 26.62 -1.91
CA ASP A 249 15.78 26.26 -0.64
C ASP A 249 15.19 27.55 -0.07
N ARG A 250 13.88 27.63 0.05
CA ARG A 250 13.13 28.83 0.36
C ARG A 250 12.10 28.59 1.44
N VAL A 251 11.91 29.56 2.28
CA VAL A 251 10.76 29.66 3.18
C VAL A 251 9.75 30.59 2.53
N ILE A 252 8.52 30.09 2.37
CA ILE A 252 7.44 30.80 1.68
C ILE A 252 6.20 30.87 2.57
N GLN A 253 5.30 31.79 2.24
CA GLN A 253 3.96 31.89 2.79
C GLN A 253 2.95 31.97 1.64
N MET A 254 1.77 31.37 1.82
CA MET A 254 0.70 31.44 0.81
C MET A 254 0.28 32.89 0.58
N LEU A 255 0.19 33.30 -0.69
CA LEU A 255 -0.15 34.69 -1.05
C LEU A 255 -1.65 34.92 -1.11
N GLU A 256 -2.40 33.99 -1.70
CA GLU A 256 -3.85 34.13 -1.86
C GLU A 256 -4.58 34.00 -0.52
N TYR A 257 -5.54 34.90 -0.28
CA TYR A 257 -6.31 34.94 0.96
C TYR A 257 -6.89 33.60 1.38
N LYS A 258 -7.55 32.87 0.45
CA LYS A 258 -8.12 31.54 0.72
C LYS A 258 -7.05 30.52 1.10
N SER A 259 -5.94 30.51 0.37
CA SER A 259 -4.83 29.58 0.64
C SER A 259 -4.16 29.87 1.97
N LYS A 260 -4.00 31.17 2.31
CA LYS A 260 -3.44 31.62 3.59
C LYS A 260 -4.36 31.26 4.77
N LEU A 261 -5.68 31.31 4.59
CA LEU A 261 -6.64 30.89 5.60
C LEU A 261 -6.57 29.38 5.87
N LEU A 262 -6.37 28.57 4.81
CA LEU A 262 -6.29 27.11 4.91
C LEU A 262 -4.94 26.63 5.45
N TYR A 263 -3.86 27.36 5.16
CA TYR A 263 -2.51 27.09 5.64
C TYR A 263 -1.83 28.40 6.03
N PRO A 264 -2.00 28.87 7.28
CA PRO A 264 -1.52 30.17 7.73
C PRO A 264 0.01 30.21 7.99
N GLU A 265 0.62 29.05 8.19
CA GLU A 265 2.01 28.91 8.56
C GLU A 265 2.96 28.98 7.35
N LYS A 266 4.25 29.11 7.63
CA LYS A 266 5.29 29.09 6.61
C LYS A 266 5.51 27.66 6.10
N LEU A 267 5.89 27.55 4.83
CA LEU A 267 6.27 26.30 4.17
C LEU A 267 7.70 26.38 3.65
N ARG A 268 8.42 25.28 3.70
CA ARG A 268 9.71 25.16 3.04
C ARG A 268 9.49 24.69 1.60
N LEU A 269 10.04 25.39 0.65
CA LEU A 269 9.94 25.10 -0.78
C LEU A 269 11.32 24.80 -1.35
N ILE A 270 11.50 23.58 -1.81
CA ILE A 270 12.78 23.08 -2.34
C ILE A 270 12.66 22.86 -3.84
N GLY A 271 13.53 23.52 -4.59
CA GLY A 271 13.73 23.26 -6.01
C GLY A 271 14.86 22.27 -6.23
N TYR A 272 14.58 21.20 -6.94
CA TYR A 272 15.51 20.11 -7.21
C TYR A 272 15.52 19.77 -8.70
N TYR A 273 16.70 19.59 -9.28
CA TYR A 273 16.89 19.12 -10.64
C TYR A 273 17.38 17.67 -10.63
N ASP A 274 16.54 16.77 -11.15
CA ASP A 274 16.88 15.37 -11.33
C ASP A 274 17.68 15.20 -12.62
N THR A 275 18.96 14.90 -12.49
CA THR A 275 19.89 14.73 -13.63
C THR A 275 19.58 13.48 -14.45
N GLU A 276 19.08 12.42 -13.83
CA GLU A 276 18.73 11.17 -14.53
C GLU A 276 17.48 11.37 -15.40
N LYS A 277 16.46 12.01 -14.84
CA LYS A 277 15.20 12.27 -15.53
C LYS A 277 15.20 13.59 -16.32
N LYS A 278 16.25 14.40 -16.18
CA LYS A 278 16.35 15.75 -16.79
C LYS A 278 15.13 16.63 -16.51
N MET A 279 14.64 16.60 -15.28
CA MET A 279 13.42 17.29 -14.86
C MET A 279 13.63 18.12 -13.60
N ASN A 280 12.96 19.28 -13.56
CA ASN A 280 12.88 20.10 -12.35
C ASN A 280 11.70 19.67 -11.49
N TYR A 281 11.95 19.51 -10.22
CA TYR A 281 10.92 19.25 -9.21
C TYR A 281 10.84 20.43 -8.24
N LEU A 282 9.60 20.72 -7.83
CA LEU A 282 9.28 21.72 -6.83
C LEU A 282 8.55 21.01 -5.70
N ASN A 283 9.12 20.99 -4.50
CA ASN A 283 8.60 20.20 -3.38
C ASN A 283 8.37 21.10 -2.15
N PHE A 284 7.34 20.79 -1.38
CA PHE A 284 7.11 21.28 -0.03
C PHE A 284 7.65 20.30 0.99
#